data_e30af21772a4e87974a40f5411f97af7
#
_entry.id   e30af21772a4e87974a40f5411f97af7
#
_cell.length_a   1.000
_cell.length_b   1.000
_cell.length_c   1.000
_cell.angle_alpha   90.00
_cell.angle_beta   90.00
_cell.angle_gamma   90.00
#
_symmetry.space_group_name_H-M   'P 1'
#
loop_
_entity.id
_entity.type
_entity.pdbx_description
1 polymer ?
#
loop_
_entity_poly.entity_id
_entity_poly.type
_entity_poly.pdbx_seq_one_letter_code
_entity_poly.pdbx_strand_id
1 'polypeptide(L)'
;MHLITFLILYPFIKVISILPFRLVYILSDFLYVIIYKLLKYRVKLVSNNIELAFPEFSSSKRLSIESDFYRHFCDIMLESIKASSMTRKQFSNRYKLINGDLVFDLLKREKGVILLMAHYSNFEWTMSLGNHIDGNKVVGIYTPLTNKYFERFYSNVRQKHKGYLLSRYKVHEFIESEHENGNVNIYGFNSDQSPRPTEKTY
;
A
#
# COMPACT_ATOMS: atom_id res chain seq x y z
N MET A 1 18.93 -14.11 -12.55
CA MET A 1 17.64 -14.52 -11.94
C MET A 1 16.58 -13.40 -11.95
N HIS A 2 16.84 -12.21 -11.42
CA HIS A 2 15.83 -11.14 -11.26
C HIS A 2 15.14 -10.70 -12.57
N LEU A 3 15.87 -10.57 -13.69
CA LEU A 3 15.29 -10.21 -14.99
C LEU A 3 14.38 -11.31 -15.53
N ILE A 4 14.82 -12.56 -15.46
CA ILE A 4 14.05 -13.71 -15.97
C ILE A 4 12.72 -13.82 -15.22
N THR A 5 12.75 -13.73 -13.89
CA THR A 5 11.53 -13.72 -13.04
C THR A 5 10.59 -12.58 -13.44
N PHE A 6 11.14 -11.40 -13.68
CA PHE A 6 10.34 -10.25 -14.12
C PHE A 6 9.72 -10.50 -15.51
N LEU A 7 10.50 -10.95 -16.48
CA LEU A 7 10.02 -11.22 -17.84
C LEU A 7 8.92 -12.29 -17.90
N ILE A 8 9.00 -13.30 -17.03
CA ILE A 8 7.96 -14.34 -16.94
C ILE A 8 6.67 -13.76 -16.31
N LEU A 9 6.78 -13.01 -15.22
CA LEU A 9 5.62 -12.55 -14.47
C LEU A 9 4.97 -11.28 -15.07
N TYR A 10 5.73 -10.44 -15.76
CA TYR A 10 5.25 -9.15 -16.28
C TYR A 10 4.06 -9.27 -17.26
N PRO A 11 4.03 -10.22 -18.21
CA PRO A 11 2.86 -10.42 -19.08
C PRO A 11 1.58 -10.70 -18.28
N PHE A 12 1.67 -11.56 -17.26
CA PHE A 12 0.52 -11.86 -16.38
C PHE A 12 0.06 -10.62 -15.60
N ILE A 13 1.01 -9.87 -15.05
CA ILE A 13 0.73 -8.59 -14.37
C ILE A 13 0.00 -7.64 -15.33
N LYS A 14 0.44 -7.54 -16.57
CA LYS A 14 -0.21 -6.69 -17.58
C LYS A 14 -1.62 -7.15 -17.90
N VAL A 15 -1.82 -8.45 -18.14
CA VAL A 15 -3.15 -9.01 -18.41
C VAL A 15 -4.08 -8.74 -17.22
N ILE A 16 -3.68 -9.06 -16.00
CA ILE A 16 -4.47 -8.81 -14.79
C ILE A 16 -4.82 -7.33 -14.65
N SER A 17 -3.85 -6.44 -14.92
CA SER A 17 -4.05 -5.00 -14.74
C SER A 17 -5.15 -4.43 -15.65
N ILE A 18 -5.33 -4.95 -16.86
CA ILE A 18 -6.34 -4.45 -17.81
C ILE A 18 -7.72 -5.07 -17.61
N LEU A 19 -7.84 -6.19 -16.87
CA LEU A 19 -9.12 -6.83 -16.63
C LEU A 19 -10.14 -5.88 -15.97
N PRO A 20 -11.44 -5.99 -16.29
CA PRO A 20 -12.49 -5.36 -15.50
C PRO A 20 -12.44 -5.81 -14.04
N PHE A 21 -12.78 -4.94 -13.10
CA PHE A 21 -12.73 -5.26 -11.66
C PHE A 21 -13.50 -6.54 -11.29
N ARG A 22 -14.63 -6.83 -11.95
CA ARG A 22 -15.39 -8.07 -11.71
C ARG A 22 -14.53 -9.32 -11.94
N LEU A 23 -13.75 -9.33 -13.02
CA LEU A 23 -12.85 -10.46 -13.32
C LEU A 23 -11.64 -10.48 -12.37
N VAL A 24 -11.15 -9.33 -11.94
CA VAL A 24 -10.08 -9.24 -10.91
C VAL A 24 -10.54 -9.89 -9.61
N TYR A 25 -11.78 -9.64 -9.16
CA TYR A 25 -12.29 -10.25 -7.92
C TYR A 25 -12.60 -11.75 -8.07
N ILE A 26 -13.09 -12.22 -9.24
CA ILE A 26 -13.20 -13.65 -9.49
C ILE A 26 -11.82 -14.33 -9.43
N LEU A 27 -10.80 -13.70 -10.00
CA LEU A 27 -9.42 -14.20 -9.90
C LEU A 27 -8.90 -14.17 -8.45
N SER A 28 -9.30 -13.16 -7.67
CA SER A 28 -8.99 -13.07 -6.25
C SER A 28 -9.60 -14.20 -5.43
N ASP A 29 -10.87 -14.54 -5.68
CA ASP A 29 -11.52 -15.68 -5.04
C ASP A 29 -10.81 -17.00 -5.37
N PHE A 30 -10.35 -17.17 -6.60
CA PHE A 30 -9.54 -18.33 -6.98
C PHE A 30 -8.18 -18.33 -6.26
N LEU A 31 -7.51 -17.19 -6.19
CA LEU A 31 -6.25 -17.03 -5.48
C LEU A 31 -6.41 -17.31 -3.97
N TYR A 32 -7.52 -16.88 -3.37
CA TYR A 32 -7.86 -17.21 -1.98
C TYR A 32 -7.92 -18.74 -1.75
N VAL A 33 -8.56 -19.49 -2.64
CA VAL A 33 -8.59 -20.96 -2.52
C VAL A 33 -7.18 -21.54 -2.56
N ILE A 34 -6.34 -21.07 -3.48
CA ILE A 34 -4.95 -21.53 -3.58
C ILE A 34 -4.17 -21.18 -2.32
N ILE A 35 -4.13 -19.92 -1.93
CA ILE A 35 -3.26 -19.42 -0.85
C ILE A 35 -3.72 -19.93 0.51
N TYR A 36 -5.02 -19.86 0.79
CA TYR A 36 -5.56 -20.19 2.11
C TYR A 36 -5.89 -21.66 2.26
N LYS A 37 -6.63 -22.26 1.30
CA LYS A 37 -7.13 -23.63 1.45
C LYS A 37 -6.09 -24.68 1.05
N LEU A 38 -5.36 -24.48 -0.06
CA LEU A 38 -4.42 -25.45 -0.57
C LEU A 38 -3.02 -25.29 0.04
N LEU A 39 -2.41 -24.11 -0.11
CA LEU A 39 -1.05 -23.87 0.34
C LEU A 39 -0.94 -23.56 1.83
N LYS A 40 -2.04 -23.17 2.47
CA LYS A 40 -2.10 -22.78 3.90
C LYS A 40 -1.00 -21.78 4.26
N TYR A 41 -0.76 -20.79 3.37
CA TYR A 41 0.33 -19.85 3.51
C TYR A 41 0.20 -19.05 4.81
N ARG A 42 1.14 -19.24 5.73
CA ARG A 42 1.23 -18.56 7.04
C ARG A 42 -0.02 -18.66 7.93
N VAL A 43 -0.90 -19.64 7.74
CA VAL A 43 -2.16 -19.76 8.48
C VAL A 43 -1.90 -19.78 9.99
N LYS A 44 -0.94 -20.56 10.47
CA LYS A 44 -0.61 -20.62 11.91
C LYS A 44 -0.23 -19.25 12.48
N LEU A 45 0.52 -18.43 11.73
CA LEU A 45 0.90 -17.08 12.16
C LEU A 45 -0.32 -16.16 12.25
N VAL A 46 -1.18 -16.19 11.23
CA VAL A 46 -2.40 -15.37 11.18
C VAL A 46 -3.36 -15.77 12.30
N SER A 47 -3.58 -17.08 12.48
CA SER A 47 -4.44 -17.60 13.53
C SER A 47 -3.96 -17.18 14.93
N ASN A 48 -2.67 -17.30 15.21
CA ASN A 48 -2.09 -16.86 16.48
C ASN A 48 -2.26 -15.35 16.70
N ASN A 49 -2.05 -14.54 15.68
CA ASN A 49 -2.22 -13.09 15.79
C ASN A 49 -3.69 -12.71 16.04
N ILE A 50 -4.64 -13.39 15.41
CA ILE A 50 -6.08 -13.18 15.66
C ILE A 50 -6.44 -13.60 17.08
N GLU A 51 -5.91 -14.69 17.58
CA GLU A 51 -6.14 -15.16 18.95
C GLU A 51 -5.60 -14.17 19.99
N LEU A 52 -4.41 -13.61 19.75
CA LEU A 52 -3.82 -12.58 20.62
C LEU A 52 -4.61 -11.27 20.58
N ALA A 53 -5.13 -10.88 19.41
CA ALA A 53 -5.85 -9.63 19.23
C ALA A 53 -7.32 -9.70 19.75
N PHE A 54 -7.93 -10.88 19.70
CA PHE A 54 -9.34 -11.11 20.05
C PHE A 54 -9.48 -12.35 20.94
N PRO A 55 -8.89 -12.36 22.14
CA PRO A 55 -8.94 -13.51 23.05
C PRO A 55 -10.36 -13.86 23.50
N GLU A 56 -11.27 -12.86 23.56
CA GLU A 56 -12.65 -12.99 23.97
C GLU A 56 -13.57 -13.61 22.89
N PHE A 57 -13.12 -13.70 21.62
CA PHE A 57 -13.95 -14.24 20.57
C PHE A 57 -13.93 -15.78 20.55
N SER A 58 -15.08 -16.38 20.22
CA SER A 58 -15.16 -17.83 20.01
C SER A 58 -14.26 -18.30 18.87
N SER A 59 -13.83 -19.56 18.92
CA SER A 59 -13.01 -20.16 17.85
C SER A 59 -13.67 -20.06 16.47
N SER A 60 -15.00 -20.20 16.39
CA SER A 60 -15.74 -20.04 15.14
C SER A 60 -15.67 -18.58 14.61
N LYS A 61 -15.77 -17.60 15.51
CA LYS A 61 -15.64 -16.18 15.11
C LYS A 61 -14.22 -15.86 14.64
N ARG A 62 -13.19 -16.36 15.35
CA ARG A 62 -11.79 -16.20 14.94
C ARG A 62 -11.51 -16.84 13.56
N LEU A 63 -12.06 -18.02 13.29
CA LEU A 63 -11.95 -18.67 11.96
C LEU A 63 -12.64 -17.86 10.86
N SER A 64 -13.78 -17.22 11.14
CA SER A 64 -14.43 -16.31 10.18
C SER A 64 -13.51 -15.12 9.87
N ILE A 65 -12.94 -14.47 10.88
CA ILE A 65 -12.00 -13.34 10.70
C ILE A 65 -10.77 -13.78 9.89
N GLU A 66 -10.22 -14.96 10.16
CA GLU A 66 -9.10 -15.53 9.41
C GLU A 66 -9.45 -15.71 7.93
N SER A 67 -10.62 -16.27 7.63
CA SER A 67 -11.11 -16.44 6.26
C SER A 67 -11.26 -15.10 5.54
N ASP A 68 -11.87 -14.11 6.22
CA ASP A 68 -12.09 -12.77 5.67
C ASP A 68 -10.76 -12.03 5.45
N PHE A 69 -9.79 -12.20 6.35
CA PHE A 69 -8.43 -11.70 6.17
C PHE A 69 -7.79 -12.22 4.88
N TYR A 70 -7.88 -13.53 4.59
CA TYR A 70 -7.28 -14.10 3.38
C TYR A 70 -7.99 -13.67 2.11
N ARG A 71 -9.32 -13.49 2.12
CA ARG A 71 -10.04 -12.90 0.99
C ARG A 71 -9.55 -11.49 0.71
N HIS A 72 -9.54 -10.65 1.74
CA HIS A 72 -9.06 -9.28 1.63
C HIS A 72 -7.60 -9.19 1.22
N PHE A 73 -6.74 -10.05 1.74
CA PHE A 73 -5.33 -10.13 1.36
C PHE A 73 -5.15 -10.40 -0.15
N CYS A 74 -5.93 -11.34 -0.69
CA CYS A 74 -5.91 -11.64 -2.13
C CYS A 74 -6.45 -10.46 -2.96
N ASP A 75 -7.51 -9.79 -2.49
CA ASP A 75 -8.05 -8.59 -3.14
C ASP A 75 -6.98 -7.50 -3.23
N ILE A 76 -6.31 -7.15 -2.13
CA ILE A 76 -5.26 -6.13 -2.11
C ILE A 76 -4.12 -6.48 -3.07
N MET A 77 -3.69 -7.75 -3.11
CA MET A 77 -2.64 -8.18 -4.03
C MET A 77 -3.00 -7.90 -5.49
N LEU A 78 -4.21 -8.25 -5.92
CA LEU A 78 -4.65 -8.05 -7.30
C LEU A 78 -5.02 -6.60 -7.60
N GLU A 79 -5.57 -5.88 -6.64
CA GLU A 79 -5.85 -4.45 -6.74
C GLU A 79 -4.57 -3.61 -6.87
N SER A 80 -3.49 -4.01 -6.19
CA SER A 80 -2.18 -3.36 -6.34
C SER A 80 -1.63 -3.53 -7.76
N ILE A 81 -1.83 -4.71 -8.37
CA ILE A 81 -1.52 -4.95 -9.79
C ILE A 81 -2.43 -4.11 -10.68
N LYS A 82 -3.73 -4.09 -10.40
CA LYS A 82 -4.75 -3.35 -11.14
C LYS A 82 -4.46 -1.84 -11.17
N ALA A 83 -3.90 -1.29 -10.09
CA ALA A 83 -3.53 0.12 -9.96
C ALA A 83 -2.66 0.61 -11.13
N SER A 84 -1.81 -0.27 -11.72
CA SER A 84 -0.93 0.08 -12.83
C SER A 84 -1.68 0.57 -14.08
N SER A 85 -2.91 0.09 -14.31
CA SER A 85 -3.74 0.48 -15.47
C SER A 85 -4.88 1.46 -15.10
N MET A 86 -5.16 1.67 -13.81
CA MET A 86 -6.25 2.54 -13.39
C MET A 86 -6.07 3.98 -13.85
N THR A 87 -7.17 4.59 -14.29
CA THR A 87 -7.24 6.01 -14.58
C THR A 87 -7.50 6.82 -13.32
N ARG A 88 -7.24 8.14 -13.36
CA ARG A 88 -7.57 9.06 -12.26
C ARG A 88 -9.05 8.94 -11.84
N LYS A 89 -9.97 8.86 -12.81
CA LYS A 89 -11.41 8.70 -12.55
C LYS A 89 -11.73 7.41 -11.80
N GLN A 90 -11.08 6.30 -12.17
CA GLN A 90 -11.27 5.01 -11.49
C GLN A 90 -10.78 5.06 -10.05
N PHE A 91 -9.65 5.72 -9.77
CA PHE A 91 -9.19 5.96 -8.40
C PHE A 91 -10.18 6.82 -7.63
N SER A 92 -10.57 8.00 -8.13
CA SER A 92 -11.50 8.91 -7.44
C SER A 92 -12.85 8.28 -7.12
N ASN A 93 -13.31 7.31 -7.91
CA ASN A 93 -14.54 6.58 -7.62
C ASN A 93 -14.39 5.56 -6.49
N ARG A 94 -13.18 5.07 -6.21
CA ARG A 94 -12.92 3.98 -5.25
C ARG A 94 -12.18 4.44 -4.01
N TYR A 95 -11.32 5.42 -4.13
CA TYR A 95 -10.58 6.03 -3.03
C TYR A 95 -11.10 7.46 -2.83
N LYS A 96 -11.77 7.69 -1.71
CA LYS A 96 -12.36 8.99 -1.36
C LYS A 96 -11.64 9.57 -0.16
N LEU A 97 -11.22 10.81 -0.28
CA LEU A 97 -10.70 11.58 0.84
C LEU A 97 -11.88 12.19 1.60
N ILE A 98 -12.10 11.72 2.84
CA ILE A 98 -13.11 12.29 3.75
C ILE A 98 -12.38 13.22 4.71
N ASN A 99 -12.98 14.39 5.01
CA ASN A 99 -12.38 15.42 5.86
C ASN A 99 -11.01 15.94 5.37
N GLY A 100 -10.80 15.96 4.05
CA GLY A 100 -9.57 16.46 3.43
C GLY A 100 -9.28 17.94 3.76
N ASP A 101 -10.29 18.70 4.11
CA ASP A 101 -10.18 20.14 4.43
C ASP A 101 -9.15 20.40 5.54
N LEU A 102 -9.04 19.49 6.53
CA LEU A 102 -8.04 19.61 7.60
C LEU A 102 -6.60 19.62 7.02
N VAL A 103 -6.33 18.73 6.08
CA VAL A 103 -5.00 18.65 5.44
C VAL A 103 -4.77 19.88 4.56
N PHE A 104 -5.77 20.30 3.78
CA PHE A 104 -5.66 21.45 2.89
C PHE A 104 -5.49 22.77 3.67
N ASP A 105 -6.14 22.92 4.82
CA ASP A 105 -6.00 24.11 5.66
C ASP A 105 -4.60 24.18 6.32
N LEU A 106 -4.02 23.05 6.70
CA LEU A 106 -2.64 23.01 7.19
C LEU A 106 -1.65 23.43 6.10
N LEU A 107 -1.81 22.92 4.89
CA LEU A 107 -0.96 23.28 3.75
C LEU A 107 -1.07 24.77 3.40
N LYS A 108 -2.29 25.35 3.41
CA LYS A 108 -2.50 26.78 3.19
C LYS A 108 -1.81 27.66 4.26
N ARG A 109 -1.64 27.14 5.47
CA ARG A 109 -0.89 27.80 6.55
C ARG A 109 0.61 27.50 6.52
N GLU A 110 1.10 27.01 5.40
CA GLU A 110 2.50 26.61 5.22
C GLU A 110 3.01 25.60 6.26
N LYS A 111 2.13 24.69 6.68
CA LYS A 111 2.45 23.62 7.62
C LYS A 111 2.65 22.30 6.88
N GLY A 112 3.81 21.67 7.06
CA GLY A 112 4.02 20.30 6.64
C GLY A 112 3.11 19.33 7.39
N VAL A 113 2.68 18.25 6.72
CA VAL A 113 1.75 17.28 7.30
C VAL A 113 2.41 15.90 7.36
N ILE A 114 2.38 15.27 8.53
CA ILE A 114 2.76 13.86 8.68
C ILE A 114 1.47 13.04 8.80
N LEU A 115 1.25 12.16 7.83
CA LEU A 115 0.17 11.18 7.85
C LEU A 115 0.70 9.87 8.44
N LEU A 116 0.27 9.56 9.65
CA LEU A 116 0.48 8.23 10.23
C LEU A 116 -0.62 7.30 9.74
N MET A 117 -0.22 6.25 9.04
CA MET A 117 -1.12 5.29 8.40
C MET A 117 -0.86 3.88 8.91
N ALA A 118 -1.82 3.00 8.68
CA ALA A 118 -1.69 1.57 8.92
C ALA A 118 -1.75 0.79 7.59
N HIS A 119 -1.24 -0.45 7.59
CA HIS A 119 -1.45 -1.41 6.51
C HIS A 119 -2.90 -1.94 6.54
N TYR A 120 -3.85 -1.01 6.54
CA TYR A 120 -5.28 -1.27 6.58
C TYR A 120 -5.93 -1.05 5.23
N SER A 121 -6.80 -1.96 4.81
CA SER A 121 -7.44 -1.93 3.50
C SER A 121 -6.42 -1.77 2.36
N ASN A 122 -6.76 -1.11 1.26
CA ASN A 122 -5.81 -0.90 0.17
C ASN A 122 -4.99 0.40 0.37
N PHE A 123 -4.07 0.37 1.34
CA PHE A 123 -3.16 1.49 1.65
C PHE A 123 -2.28 1.89 0.45
N GLU A 124 -2.03 0.99 -0.51
CA GLU A 124 -1.26 1.30 -1.73
C GLU A 124 -1.91 2.42 -2.56
N TRP A 125 -3.24 2.56 -2.48
CA TRP A 125 -3.95 3.60 -3.21
C TRP A 125 -3.87 4.99 -2.56
N THR A 126 -3.33 5.09 -1.36
CA THR A 126 -3.12 6.38 -0.67
C THR A 126 -2.22 7.32 -1.48
N MET A 127 -1.31 6.79 -2.30
CA MET A 127 -0.49 7.61 -3.21
C MET A 127 -1.33 8.40 -4.23
N SER A 128 -2.59 8.00 -4.48
CA SER A 128 -3.52 8.76 -5.32
C SER A 128 -3.98 10.07 -4.69
N LEU A 129 -3.70 10.31 -3.41
CA LEU A 129 -3.93 11.58 -2.72
C LEU A 129 -3.27 12.75 -3.47
N GLY A 130 -2.13 12.52 -4.12
CA GLY A 130 -1.49 13.50 -4.99
C GLY A 130 -2.36 14.04 -6.12
N ASN A 131 -3.44 13.34 -6.48
CA ASN A 131 -4.41 13.86 -7.45
C ASN A 131 -5.29 15.01 -6.91
N HIS A 132 -5.36 15.16 -5.60
CA HIS A 132 -6.20 16.15 -4.92
C HIS A 132 -5.39 17.34 -4.42
N ILE A 133 -4.06 17.33 -4.60
CA ILE A 133 -3.15 18.33 -4.07
C ILE A 133 -2.35 18.93 -5.21
N ASP A 134 -2.40 20.23 -5.36
CA ASP A 134 -1.60 20.98 -6.32
C ASP A 134 -0.55 21.81 -5.58
N GLY A 135 0.67 21.88 -6.13
CA GLY A 135 1.77 22.67 -5.59
C GLY A 135 2.62 21.95 -4.53
N ASN A 136 2.07 20.99 -3.80
CA ASN A 136 2.79 20.27 -2.74
C ASN A 136 3.05 18.81 -3.14
N LYS A 137 4.11 18.19 -2.59
CA LYS A 137 4.38 16.78 -2.81
C LYS A 137 3.63 15.91 -1.79
N VAL A 138 3.06 14.81 -2.26
CA VAL A 138 2.62 13.70 -1.41
C VAL A 138 3.72 12.65 -1.43
N VAL A 139 4.46 12.58 -0.35
CA VAL A 139 5.68 11.76 -0.20
C VAL A 139 5.34 10.48 0.55
N GLY A 140 5.38 9.33 -0.12
CA GLY A 140 5.24 8.02 0.51
C GLY A 140 6.60 7.45 0.88
N ILE A 141 6.80 7.18 2.16
CA ILE A 141 8.04 6.57 2.66
C ILE A 141 7.95 5.06 2.50
N TYR A 142 8.97 4.44 1.89
CA TYR A 142 8.95 3.02 1.61
C TYR A 142 10.33 2.38 1.74
N THR A 143 10.34 1.04 1.79
CA THR A 143 11.57 0.24 1.68
C THR A 143 11.71 -0.25 0.24
N PRO A 144 12.79 0.11 -0.48
CA PRO A 144 13.01 -0.34 -1.85
C PRO A 144 13.06 -1.87 -1.99
N LEU A 145 12.52 -2.39 -3.09
CA LEU A 145 12.54 -3.83 -3.38
C LEU A 145 13.91 -4.27 -3.88
N THR A 146 14.33 -5.46 -3.48
CA THR A 146 15.61 -6.05 -3.91
C THR A 146 15.66 -6.29 -5.42
N ASN A 147 14.54 -6.67 -6.04
CA ASN A 147 14.47 -6.86 -7.48
C ASN A 147 14.23 -5.51 -8.17
N LYS A 148 15.26 -4.95 -8.80
CA LYS A 148 15.22 -3.63 -9.45
C LYS A 148 14.17 -3.47 -10.56
N TYR A 149 13.73 -4.55 -11.20
CA TYR A 149 12.71 -4.50 -12.25
C TYR A 149 11.31 -4.36 -11.66
N PHE A 150 11.00 -5.11 -10.60
CA PHE A 150 9.77 -4.91 -9.83
C PHE A 150 9.79 -3.59 -9.08
N GLU A 151 10.94 -3.18 -8.53
CA GLU A 151 11.10 -1.86 -7.91
C GLU A 151 10.67 -0.75 -8.88
N ARG A 152 11.23 -0.75 -10.10
CA ARG A 152 10.88 0.23 -11.12
C ARG A 152 9.40 0.17 -11.51
N PHE A 153 8.85 -1.03 -11.64
CA PHE A 153 7.42 -1.21 -11.95
C PHE A 153 6.53 -0.62 -10.85
N TYR A 154 6.74 -1.00 -9.59
CA TYR A 154 5.95 -0.49 -8.46
C TYR A 154 6.13 1.00 -8.22
N SER A 155 7.34 1.51 -8.34
CA SER A 155 7.61 2.94 -8.23
C SER A 155 6.84 3.74 -9.27
N ASN A 156 6.81 3.28 -10.52
CA ASN A 156 6.03 3.92 -11.58
C ASN A 156 4.51 3.89 -11.28
N VAL A 157 4.00 2.78 -10.74
CA VAL A 157 2.58 2.66 -10.36
C VAL A 157 2.23 3.65 -9.25
N ARG A 158 3.02 3.70 -8.19
CA ARG A 158 2.80 4.58 -7.04
C ARG A 158 2.92 6.07 -7.39
N GLN A 159 3.84 6.42 -8.28
CA GLN A 159 4.07 7.81 -8.70
C GLN A 159 3.13 8.28 -9.82
N LYS A 160 2.35 7.38 -10.41
CA LYS A 160 1.45 7.68 -11.54
C LYS A 160 0.45 8.82 -11.23
N HIS A 161 0.11 9.02 -9.98
CA HIS A 161 -0.90 9.96 -9.52
C HIS A 161 -0.32 11.13 -8.71
N LYS A 162 0.81 11.69 -9.19
CA LYS A 162 1.53 12.80 -8.53
C LYS A 162 2.09 12.46 -7.14
N GLY A 163 2.15 11.17 -6.78
CA GLY A 163 2.86 10.74 -5.58
C GLY A 163 4.36 10.80 -5.78
N TYR A 164 5.11 11.09 -4.73
CA TYR A 164 6.56 11.04 -4.68
C TYR A 164 7.00 9.92 -3.76
N LEU A 165 7.90 9.04 -4.20
CA LEU A 165 8.41 7.96 -3.38
C LEU A 165 9.77 8.30 -2.79
N LEU A 166 9.89 8.14 -1.49
CA LEU A 166 11.11 8.38 -0.75
C LEU A 166 11.57 7.12 -0.02
N SER A 167 12.82 6.71 -0.29
CA SER A 167 13.42 5.61 0.45
C SER A 167 13.55 5.96 1.93
N ARG A 168 13.16 5.04 2.83
CA ARG A 168 13.27 5.22 4.28
C ARG A 168 14.68 5.60 4.75
N TYR A 169 15.69 5.27 3.98
CA TYR A 169 17.09 5.57 4.31
C TYR A 169 17.52 7.03 4.02
N LYS A 170 16.65 7.79 3.34
CA LYS A 170 16.90 9.19 2.93
C LYS A 170 15.90 10.18 3.52
N VAL A 171 15.08 9.76 4.48
CA VAL A 171 13.95 10.56 4.98
C VAL A 171 14.42 11.82 5.68
N HIS A 172 15.40 11.69 6.57
CA HIS A 172 15.93 12.83 7.35
C HIS A 172 16.52 13.92 6.44
N GLU A 173 17.49 13.54 5.62
CA GLU A 173 18.15 14.42 4.66
C GLU A 173 17.16 15.13 3.72
N PHE A 174 16.15 14.38 3.24
CA PHE A 174 15.15 14.94 2.35
C PHE A 174 14.23 15.94 3.06
N ILE A 175 13.74 15.63 4.26
CA ILE A 175 12.84 16.53 5.01
C ILE A 175 13.57 17.82 5.38
N GLU A 176 14.83 17.74 5.81
CA GLU A 176 15.66 18.91 6.11
C GLU A 176 15.84 19.79 4.88
N SER A 177 16.27 19.20 3.76
CA SER A 177 16.43 19.92 2.50
C SER A 177 15.14 20.58 2.00
N GLU A 178 13.99 19.89 2.09
CA GLU A 178 12.71 20.49 1.71
C GLU A 178 12.32 21.64 2.65
N HIS A 179 12.61 21.52 3.93
CA HIS A 179 12.36 22.57 4.92
C HIS A 179 13.24 23.81 4.68
N GLU A 180 14.54 23.62 4.43
CA GLU A 180 15.47 24.72 4.10
C GLU A 180 15.05 25.46 2.82
N ASN A 181 14.48 24.75 1.86
CA ASN A 181 13.97 25.32 0.61
C ASN A 181 12.56 25.96 0.75
N GLY A 182 11.97 25.96 1.95
CA GLY A 182 10.64 26.49 2.20
C GLY A 182 9.51 25.65 1.59
N ASN A 183 9.79 24.39 1.23
CA ASN A 183 8.79 23.51 0.63
C ASN A 183 7.89 22.88 1.70
N VAL A 184 6.60 22.93 1.47
CA VAL A 184 5.56 22.35 2.34
C VAL A 184 5.04 21.08 1.70
N ASN A 185 5.15 19.96 2.38
CA ASN A 185 4.81 18.64 1.83
C ASN A 185 3.97 17.80 2.80
N ILE A 186 3.36 16.73 2.27
CA ILE A 186 2.70 15.68 3.03
C ILE A 186 3.59 14.46 3.02
N TYR A 187 3.90 13.92 4.19
CA TYR A 187 4.71 12.72 4.37
C TYR A 187 3.88 11.57 4.95
N GLY A 188 3.72 10.50 4.20
CA GLY A 188 2.98 9.30 4.60
C GLY A 188 3.88 8.23 5.18
N PHE A 189 3.63 7.82 6.42
CA PHE A 189 4.32 6.75 7.13
C PHE A 189 3.33 5.63 7.48
N ASN A 190 3.59 4.41 7.03
CA ASN A 190 2.94 3.22 7.59
C ASN A 190 3.65 2.86 8.89
N SER A 191 3.03 3.17 10.03
CA SER A 191 3.65 3.14 11.36
C SER A 191 3.09 2.08 12.31
N ASP A 192 2.28 1.15 11.78
CA ASP A 192 1.60 0.09 12.54
C ASP A 192 2.44 -1.18 12.75
N GLN A 193 3.67 -1.21 12.26
CA GLN A 193 4.57 -2.35 12.43
C GLN A 193 5.78 -1.97 13.29
N SER A 194 6.11 -2.84 14.26
CA SER A 194 7.31 -2.68 15.08
C SER A 194 8.57 -2.87 14.24
N PRO A 195 9.64 -2.10 14.50
CA PRO A 195 10.93 -2.32 13.88
C PRO A 195 11.46 -3.72 14.24
N ARG A 196 12.31 -4.28 13.40
CA ARG A 196 12.96 -5.55 13.71
C ARG A 196 13.83 -5.38 14.95
N PRO A 197 13.97 -6.41 15.84
CA PRO A 197 14.77 -6.33 17.05
C PRO A 197 16.24 -5.94 16.82
N THR A 198 16.75 -6.16 15.61
CA THR A 198 18.11 -5.81 15.17
C THR A 198 18.24 -4.38 14.60
N GLU A 199 17.11 -3.69 14.39
CA GLU A 199 17.14 -2.31 13.91
C GLU A 199 17.31 -1.37 15.10
N LYS A 200 18.31 -0.45 15.01
CA LYS A 200 18.47 0.59 16.02
C LYS A 200 17.23 1.49 15.99
N THR A 201 16.51 1.50 17.10
CA THR A 201 15.48 2.50 17.37
C THR A 201 16.16 3.69 18.04
N TYR A 202 16.07 4.85 17.42
CA TYR A 202 16.54 6.10 17.99
C TYR A 202 15.40 6.77 18.74
#